data_f578271384d5d01ab1b965e75ea5604d
#
_entry.id   f578271384d5d01ab1b965e75ea5604d
#
_cell.length_a   1.000
_cell.length_b   1.000
_cell.length_c   1.000
_cell.angle_alpha   90.00
_cell.angle_beta   90.00
_cell.angle_gamma   90.00
#
_symmetry.space_group_name_H-M   'P 1'
#
loop_
_entity.id
_entity.type
_entity.pdbx_description
1 polymer ?
#
loop_
_entity_poly.entity_id
_entity_poly.type
_entity_poly.pdbx_seq_one_letter_code
_entity_poly.pdbx_strand_id
1 'polypeptide(L)'
;MELKGSKTEQNLRAAFSGESEARNKYTYFASVAKKEGYQQIAAIFEQTANNEKEHAKMWFKELKGIGTTAENLLSAAEGENYEWTDMYSTFADEAEAEGFTEIARKFRMVAAIEKTHEERYRALLNNVEMQKVFEKAEETMWECRNCGHLVMGKKAPEVCPVCAHPQSYFEVRKENY
;
A
#
# COMPACT_ATOMS: atom_id res chain seq x y z
N MET A 1 -21.67 -20.77 -12.92
CA MET A 1 -20.50 -20.54 -13.80
C MET A 1 -19.34 -20.17 -12.90
N GLU A 2 -18.18 -20.75 -13.11
CA GLU A 2 -16.98 -20.43 -12.35
C GLU A 2 -16.19 -19.31 -13.06
N LEU A 3 -15.76 -18.30 -12.32
CA LEU A 3 -15.02 -17.17 -12.88
C LEU A 3 -13.58 -17.57 -13.23
N LYS A 4 -12.98 -18.42 -12.39
CA LYS A 4 -11.57 -18.83 -12.49
C LYS A 4 -11.28 -19.48 -13.85
N GLY A 5 -10.26 -19.00 -14.54
CA GLY A 5 -9.83 -19.50 -15.86
C GLY A 5 -10.69 -18.99 -17.03
N SER A 6 -11.74 -18.20 -16.79
CA SER A 6 -12.62 -17.69 -17.83
C SER A 6 -12.02 -16.47 -18.57
N LYS A 7 -12.57 -16.18 -19.76
CA LYS A 7 -12.28 -14.93 -20.47
C LYS A 7 -12.70 -13.69 -19.68
N THR A 8 -13.75 -13.81 -18.88
CA THR A 8 -14.23 -12.74 -18.00
C THR A 8 -13.21 -12.43 -16.91
N GLU A 9 -12.57 -13.44 -16.31
CA GLU A 9 -11.48 -13.19 -15.36
C GLU A 9 -10.32 -12.42 -16.00
N GLN A 10 -9.90 -12.81 -17.19
CA GLN A 10 -8.86 -12.11 -17.94
C GLN A 10 -9.24 -10.65 -18.20
N ASN A 11 -10.49 -10.40 -18.61
CA ASN A 11 -11.01 -9.06 -18.85
C ASN A 11 -11.04 -8.21 -17.56
N LEU A 12 -11.44 -8.79 -16.43
CA LEU A 12 -11.41 -8.11 -15.11
C LEU A 12 -9.99 -7.72 -14.71
N ARG A 13 -9.00 -8.60 -14.91
CA ARG A 13 -7.60 -8.31 -14.64
C ARG A 13 -7.08 -7.18 -15.53
N ALA A 14 -7.40 -7.22 -16.83
CA ALA A 14 -7.02 -6.17 -17.77
C ALA A 14 -7.68 -4.82 -17.42
N ALA A 15 -8.97 -4.83 -17.05
CA ALA A 15 -9.68 -3.64 -16.61
C ALA A 15 -9.07 -3.07 -15.32
N PHE A 16 -8.83 -3.89 -14.30
CA PHE A 16 -8.16 -3.47 -13.06
C PHE A 16 -6.79 -2.82 -13.34
N SER A 17 -5.99 -3.44 -14.20
CA SER A 17 -4.66 -2.90 -14.60
C SER A 17 -4.79 -1.56 -15.30
N GLY A 18 -5.69 -1.45 -16.30
CA GLY A 18 -5.91 -0.22 -17.06
C GLY A 18 -6.37 0.95 -16.19
N GLU A 19 -7.34 0.75 -15.32
CA GLU A 19 -7.83 1.78 -14.41
C GLU A 19 -6.77 2.19 -13.38
N SER A 20 -5.98 1.23 -12.87
CA SER A 20 -4.88 1.51 -11.94
C SER A 20 -3.78 2.36 -12.61
N GLU A 21 -3.46 2.08 -13.86
CA GLU A 21 -2.52 2.85 -14.66
C GLU A 21 -3.07 4.26 -14.95
N ALA A 22 -4.31 4.37 -15.38
CA ALA A 22 -4.98 5.64 -15.66
C ALA A 22 -5.01 6.55 -14.43
N ARG A 23 -5.36 5.99 -13.24
CA ARG A 23 -5.31 6.71 -11.97
C ARG A 23 -3.95 7.34 -11.72
N ASN A 24 -2.87 6.60 -11.88
CA ASN A 24 -1.53 7.10 -11.63
C ASN A 24 -1.15 8.17 -12.66
N LYS A 25 -1.38 7.93 -13.94
CA LYS A 25 -1.12 8.90 -15.04
C LYS A 25 -1.83 10.23 -14.80
N TYR A 26 -3.12 10.21 -14.46
CA TYR A 26 -3.88 11.45 -14.25
C TYR A 26 -3.39 12.23 -13.02
N THR A 27 -2.93 11.57 -11.98
CA THR A 27 -2.27 12.24 -10.84
C THR A 27 -0.98 12.97 -11.28
N TYR A 28 -0.19 12.34 -12.17
CA TYR A 28 1.02 12.97 -12.71
C TYR A 28 0.68 14.14 -13.65
N PHE A 29 -0.35 13.99 -14.49
CA PHE A 29 -0.81 15.06 -15.38
C PHE A 29 -1.38 16.27 -14.60
N ALA A 30 -2.11 16.01 -13.52
CA ALA A 30 -2.57 17.07 -12.61
C ALA A 30 -1.39 17.88 -12.03
N SER A 31 -0.30 17.21 -11.65
CA SER A 31 0.90 17.88 -11.15
C SER A 31 1.54 18.81 -12.21
N VAL A 32 1.57 18.40 -13.47
CA VAL A 32 2.05 19.24 -14.58
C VAL A 32 1.13 20.44 -14.79
N ALA A 33 -0.18 20.21 -14.90
CA ALA A 33 -1.16 21.27 -15.10
C ALA A 33 -1.11 22.34 -13.99
N LYS A 34 -0.91 21.93 -12.73
CA LYS A 34 -0.71 22.88 -11.60
C LYS A 34 0.52 23.77 -11.80
N LYS A 35 1.65 23.18 -12.22
CA LYS A 35 2.90 23.92 -12.45
C LYS A 35 2.78 24.91 -13.59
N GLU A 36 1.99 24.57 -14.62
CA GLU A 36 1.70 25.43 -15.77
C GLU A 36 0.62 26.49 -15.50
N GLY A 37 -0.01 26.48 -14.30
CA GLY A 37 -1.03 27.45 -13.89
C GLY A 37 -2.46 27.07 -14.27
N TYR A 38 -2.72 25.90 -14.82
CA TYR A 38 -4.04 25.42 -15.25
C TYR A 38 -4.77 24.71 -14.09
N GLN A 39 -5.16 25.46 -13.07
CA GLN A 39 -5.73 24.91 -11.83
C GLN A 39 -7.04 24.12 -12.07
N GLN A 40 -7.91 24.59 -12.97
CA GLN A 40 -9.14 23.87 -13.33
C GLN A 40 -8.84 22.53 -13.99
N ILE A 41 -7.89 22.50 -14.94
CA ILE A 41 -7.50 21.26 -15.64
C ILE A 41 -6.89 20.28 -14.64
N ALA A 42 -6.05 20.76 -13.73
CA ALA A 42 -5.47 19.93 -12.67
C ALA A 42 -6.56 19.30 -11.77
N ALA A 43 -7.56 20.09 -11.36
CA ALA A 43 -8.68 19.61 -10.55
C ALA A 43 -9.50 18.54 -11.29
N ILE A 44 -9.72 18.70 -12.61
CA ILE A 44 -10.42 17.70 -13.43
C ILE A 44 -9.61 16.39 -13.49
N PHE A 45 -8.29 16.44 -13.70
CA PHE A 45 -7.43 15.26 -13.67
C PHE A 45 -7.48 14.56 -12.30
N GLU A 46 -7.41 15.29 -11.18
CA GLU A 46 -7.50 14.72 -9.83
C GLU A 46 -8.86 14.06 -9.58
N GLN A 47 -9.95 14.71 -9.99
CA GLN A 47 -11.29 14.13 -9.89
C GLN A 47 -11.40 12.83 -10.69
N THR A 48 -10.94 12.84 -11.95
CA THR A 48 -10.97 11.64 -12.80
C THR A 48 -10.09 10.54 -12.21
N ALA A 49 -8.87 10.85 -11.73
CA ALA A 49 -8.01 9.87 -11.06
C ALA A 49 -8.71 9.19 -9.86
N ASN A 50 -9.53 9.93 -9.11
CA ASN A 50 -10.32 9.37 -8.01
C ASN A 50 -11.47 8.47 -8.52
N ASN A 51 -12.07 8.79 -9.67
CA ASN A 51 -13.07 7.91 -10.29
C ASN A 51 -12.44 6.59 -10.76
N GLU A 52 -11.27 6.65 -11.43
CA GLU A 52 -10.57 5.45 -11.90
C GLU A 52 -10.12 4.55 -10.74
N LYS A 53 -9.76 5.14 -9.58
CA LYS A 53 -9.51 4.36 -8.36
C LYS A 53 -10.73 3.55 -7.92
N GLU A 54 -11.95 4.11 -8.01
CA GLU A 54 -13.16 3.38 -7.63
C GLU A 54 -13.55 2.33 -8.69
N HIS A 55 -13.31 2.60 -9.98
CA HIS A 55 -13.48 1.59 -11.04
C HIS A 55 -12.51 0.41 -10.83
N ALA A 56 -11.24 0.66 -10.63
CA ALA A 56 -10.23 -0.37 -10.32
C ALA A 56 -10.66 -1.22 -9.11
N LYS A 57 -11.14 -0.58 -8.04
CA LYS A 57 -11.63 -1.26 -6.83
C LYS A 57 -12.84 -2.16 -7.10
N MET A 58 -13.75 -1.75 -7.99
CA MET A 58 -14.88 -2.60 -8.39
C MET A 58 -14.37 -3.90 -9.03
N TRP A 59 -13.49 -3.82 -10.00
CA TRP A 59 -12.94 -4.98 -10.69
C TRP A 59 -12.11 -5.87 -9.77
N PHE A 60 -11.34 -5.26 -8.87
CA PHE A 60 -10.55 -5.98 -7.88
C PHE A 60 -11.42 -6.75 -6.87
N LYS A 61 -12.59 -6.22 -6.51
CA LYS A 61 -13.59 -6.93 -5.68
C LYS A 61 -14.17 -8.15 -6.40
N GLU A 62 -14.51 -8.02 -7.69
CA GLU A 62 -15.00 -9.16 -8.50
C GLU A 62 -13.95 -10.27 -8.60
N LEU A 63 -12.67 -9.90 -8.63
CA LEU A 63 -11.52 -10.83 -8.56
C LEU A 63 -11.28 -11.39 -7.15
N LYS A 64 -12.07 -11.00 -6.16
CA LYS A 64 -11.88 -11.34 -4.73
C LYS A 64 -10.51 -10.96 -4.19
N GLY A 65 -9.94 -9.87 -4.71
CA GLY A 65 -8.63 -9.38 -4.34
C GLY A 65 -8.58 -8.62 -3.01
N ILE A 66 -9.73 -8.32 -2.38
CA ILE A 66 -9.80 -7.62 -1.09
C ILE A 66 -10.34 -8.59 -0.05
N GLY A 67 -9.53 -8.94 0.92
CA GLY A 67 -9.84 -9.80 2.05
C GLY A 67 -9.85 -9.06 3.39
N THR A 68 -9.69 -9.82 4.46
CA THR A 68 -9.42 -9.30 5.80
C THR A 68 -8.08 -8.59 5.86
N THR A 69 -7.81 -7.86 6.94
CA THR A 69 -6.50 -7.19 7.12
C THR A 69 -5.34 -8.17 7.07
N ALA A 70 -5.46 -9.35 7.68
CA ALA A 70 -4.42 -10.38 7.64
C ALA A 70 -4.18 -10.92 6.22
N GLU A 71 -5.25 -11.26 5.50
CA GLU A 71 -5.17 -11.71 4.11
C GLU A 71 -4.57 -10.64 3.19
N ASN A 72 -4.95 -9.38 3.37
CA ASN A 72 -4.41 -8.26 2.58
C ASN A 72 -2.93 -8.03 2.89
N LEU A 73 -2.49 -8.15 4.15
CA LEU A 73 -1.08 -8.04 4.54
C LEU A 73 -0.25 -9.18 3.96
N LEU A 74 -0.78 -10.40 3.96
CA LEU A 74 -0.13 -11.54 3.32
C LEU A 74 0.01 -11.32 1.81
N SER A 75 -1.08 -10.95 1.14
CA SER A 75 -1.08 -10.68 -0.30
C SER A 75 -0.11 -9.57 -0.69
N ALA A 76 -0.04 -8.50 0.11
CA ALA A 76 0.94 -7.43 -0.08
C ALA A 76 2.37 -7.95 0.06
N ALA A 77 2.68 -8.69 1.15
CA ALA A 77 4.01 -9.26 1.37
C ALA A 77 4.45 -10.20 0.24
N GLU A 78 3.53 -11.03 -0.28
CA GLU A 78 3.80 -11.94 -1.41
C GLU A 78 4.04 -11.17 -2.72
N GLY A 79 3.30 -10.08 -2.95
CA GLY A 79 3.50 -9.19 -4.09
C GLY A 79 4.90 -8.56 -4.07
N GLU A 80 5.25 -7.90 -2.96
CA GLU A 80 6.58 -7.28 -2.78
C GLU A 80 7.71 -8.31 -2.88
N ASN A 81 7.50 -9.52 -2.33
CA ASN A 81 8.48 -10.60 -2.46
C ASN A 81 8.72 -10.96 -3.93
N TYR A 82 7.68 -11.16 -4.73
CA TYR A 82 7.81 -11.42 -6.16
C TYR A 82 8.51 -10.26 -6.89
N GLU A 83 8.19 -9.02 -6.54
CA GLU A 83 8.78 -7.85 -7.18
C GLU A 83 10.29 -7.78 -6.99
N TRP A 84 10.83 -8.03 -5.79
CA TRP A 84 12.25 -7.92 -5.56
C TRP A 84 13.04 -9.21 -5.87
N THR A 85 12.43 -10.40 -5.72
CA THR A 85 13.14 -11.66 -6.01
C THR A 85 13.19 -11.99 -7.49
N ASP A 86 12.11 -11.74 -8.22
CA ASP A 86 11.94 -12.19 -9.61
C ASP A 86 11.85 -11.02 -10.59
N MET A 87 10.82 -10.16 -10.44
CA MET A 87 10.45 -9.17 -11.44
C MET A 87 11.58 -8.14 -11.69
N TYR A 88 11.95 -7.38 -10.68
CA TYR A 88 12.97 -6.34 -10.83
C TYR A 88 14.37 -6.90 -11.03
N SER A 89 14.68 -8.09 -10.49
CA SER A 89 15.95 -8.77 -10.75
C SER A 89 16.08 -9.10 -12.23
N THR A 90 15.05 -9.73 -12.80
CA THR A 90 15.00 -10.07 -14.24
C THR A 90 15.06 -8.81 -15.11
N PHE A 91 14.25 -7.79 -14.81
CA PHE A 91 14.23 -6.54 -15.57
C PHE A 91 15.57 -5.79 -15.51
N ALA A 92 16.28 -5.85 -14.39
CA ALA A 92 17.60 -5.24 -14.28
C ALA A 92 18.64 -5.95 -15.16
N ASP A 93 18.62 -7.26 -15.19
CA ASP A 93 19.56 -8.06 -16.00
C ASP A 93 19.27 -7.88 -17.52
N GLU A 94 18.00 -7.86 -17.91
CA GLU A 94 17.59 -7.59 -19.29
C GLU A 94 18.00 -6.17 -19.71
N ALA A 95 17.73 -5.15 -18.89
CA ALA A 95 18.11 -3.78 -19.18
C ALA A 95 19.64 -3.60 -19.28
N GLU A 96 20.42 -4.30 -18.44
CA GLU A 96 21.88 -4.29 -18.52
C GLU A 96 22.36 -4.91 -19.84
N ALA A 97 21.79 -6.07 -20.23
CA ALA A 97 22.13 -6.76 -21.48
C ALA A 97 21.80 -5.92 -22.72
N GLU A 98 20.74 -5.11 -22.67
CA GLU A 98 20.35 -4.18 -23.74
C GLU A 98 21.14 -2.84 -23.70
N GLY A 99 21.99 -2.60 -22.70
CA GLY A 99 22.81 -1.40 -22.56
C GLY A 99 22.13 -0.24 -21.83
N PHE A 100 20.95 -0.46 -21.23
CA PHE A 100 20.23 0.55 -20.43
C PHE A 100 20.71 0.55 -18.96
N THR A 101 22.00 0.73 -18.71
CA THR A 101 22.65 0.58 -17.40
C THR A 101 22.04 1.46 -16.31
N GLU A 102 21.63 2.69 -16.63
CA GLU A 102 20.96 3.58 -15.66
C GLU A 102 19.56 3.09 -15.30
N ILE A 103 18.84 2.46 -16.22
CA ILE A 103 17.53 1.84 -15.93
C ILE A 103 17.74 0.58 -15.10
N ALA A 104 18.69 -0.26 -15.46
CA ALA A 104 19.06 -1.45 -14.70
C ALA A 104 19.41 -1.11 -13.24
N ARG A 105 20.21 -0.05 -13.03
CA ARG A 105 20.53 0.46 -11.70
C ARG A 105 19.27 0.87 -10.92
N LYS A 106 18.33 1.56 -11.56
CA LYS A 106 17.06 1.96 -10.93
C LYS A 106 16.22 0.74 -10.53
N PHE A 107 16.12 -0.28 -11.38
CA PHE A 107 15.41 -1.52 -11.05
C PHE A 107 16.01 -2.19 -9.80
N ARG A 108 17.34 -2.32 -9.71
CA ARG A 108 18.02 -2.88 -8.52
C ARG A 108 17.78 -2.05 -7.26
N MET A 109 17.74 -0.73 -7.37
CA MET A 109 17.45 0.15 -6.24
C MET A 109 16.01 0.03 -5.76
N VAL A 110 15.05 -0.06 -6.68
CA VAL A 110 13.64 -0.28 -6.33
C VAL A 110 13.46 -1.67 -5.71
N ALA A 111 14.05 -2.72 -6.27
CA ALA A 111 14.04 -4.06 -5.67
C ALA A 111 14.47 -4.05 -4.19
N ALA A 112 15.51 -3.30 -3.84
CA ALA A 112 15.95 -3.15 -2.44
C ALA A 112 14.89 -2.46 -1.55
N ILE A 113 14.09 -1.56 -2.10
CA ILE A 113 12.98 -0.91 -1.39
C ILE A 113 11.84 -1.91 -1.18
N GLU A 114 11.45 -2.67 -2.21
CA GLU A 114 10.35 -3.64 -2.13
C GLU A 114 10.65 -4.76 -1.12
N LYS A 115 11.92 -5.14 -0.97
CA LYS A 115 12.34 -6.01 0.13
C LYS A 115 12.00 -5.43 1.50
N THR A 116 12.21 -4.14 1.73
CA THR A 116 11.85 -3.49 3.01
C THR A 116 10.35 -3.38 3.21
N HIS A 117 9.58 -3.26 2.13
CA HIS A 117 8.12 -3.30 2.17
C HIS A 117 7.62 -4.68 2.56
N GLU A 118 8.14 -5.75 1.97
CA GLU A 118 7.84 -7.14 2.36
C GLU A 118 8.10 -7.37 3.85
N GLU A 119 9.30 -7.04 4.34
CA GLU A 119 9.68 -7.19 5.73
C GLU A 119 8.68 -6.46 6.66
N ARG A 120 8.28 -5.26 6.30
CA ARG A 120 7.28 -4.46 7.02
C ARG A 120 5.91 -5.15 7.04
N TYR A 121 5.41 -5.61 5.89
CA TYR A 121 4.10 -6.27 5.83
C TYR A 121 4.09 -7.59 6.59
N ARG A 122 5.17 -8.37 6.55
CA ARG A 122 5.29 -9.60 7.36
C ARG A 122 5.32 -9.30 8.85
N ALA A 123 6.01 -8.26 9.29
CA ALA A 123 6.02 -7.84 10.69
C ALA A 123 4.62 -7.40 11.16
N LEU A 124 3.88 -6.65 10.32
CA LEU A 124 2.51 -6.24 10.61
C LEU A 124 1.55 -7.43 10.63
N LEU A 125 1.68 -8.38 9.72
CA LEU A 125 0.91 -9.62 9.69
C LEU A 125 1.11 -10.41 10.98
N ASN A 126 2.37 -10.62 11.38
CA ASN A 126 2.69 -11.30 12.64
C ASN A 126 2.07 -10.58 13.85
N ASN A 127 2.05 -9.24 13.87
CA ASN A 127 1.39 -8.49 14.95
C ASN A 127 -0.12 -8.72 14.99
N VAL A 128 -0.78 -8.84 13.83
CA VAL A 128 -2.22 -9.12 13.74
C VAL A 128 -2.51 -10.54 14.22
N GLU A 129 -1.80 -11.54 13.70
CA GLU A 129 -1.99 -12.96 14.02
C GLU A 129 -1.71 -13.27 15.48
N MET A 130 -0.68 -12.65 16.06
CA MET A 130 -0.28 -12.82 17.45
C MET A 130 -1.03 -11.88 18.40
N GLN A 131 -2.02 -11.11 17.93
CA GLN A 131 -2.77 -10.12 18.71
C GLN A 131 -1.89 -9.07 19.41
N LYS A 132 -0.75 -8.73 18.79
CA LYS A 132 0.26 -7.80 19.34
C LYS A 132 0.14 -6.36 18.81
N VAL A 133 -0.92 -6.05 18.08
CA VAL A 133 -1.12 -4.69 17.55
C VAL A 133 -1.26 -3.69 18.70
N PHE A 134 -2.08 -4.03 19.71
CA PHE A 134 -2.38 -3.17 20.85
C PHE A 134 -1.77 -3.69 22.16
N GLU A 135 -0.91 -4.70 22.09
CA GLU A 135 -0.22 -5.29 23.24
C GLU A 135 1.23 -5.61 22.88
N LYS A 136 2.17 -5.33 23.79
CA LYS A 136 3.61 -5.60 23.63
C LYS A 136 4.15 -6.40 24.80
N ALA A 137 5.25 -7.10 24.60
CA ALA A 137 5.92 -7.85 25.66
C ALA A 137 6.46 -6.93 26.75
N GLU A 138 6.94 -5.75 26.36
CA GLU A 138 7.52 -4.75 27.25
C GLU A 138 6.61 -3.53 27.38
N GLU A 139 6.82 -2.76 28.45
CA GLU A 139 6.17 -1.46 28.59
C GLU A 139 6.56 -0.54 27.45
N THR A 140 5.55 0.04 26.81
CA THR A 140 5.67 0.82 25.58
C THR A 140 4.88 2.10 25.75
N MET A 141 5.38 3.20 25.18
CA MET A 141 4.64 4.44 25.10
C MET A 141 3.60 4.35 23.98
N TRP A 142 2.33 4.40 24.35
CA TRP A 142 1.20 4.47 23.45
C TRP A 142 0.77 5.91 23.24
N GLU A 143 0.42 6.24 22.00
CA GLU A 143 -0.09 7.55 21.61
C GLU A 143 -1.46 7.43 20.96
N CYS A 144 -2.42 8.23 21.42
CA CYS A 144 -3.73 8.34 20.78
C CYS A 144 -3.63 9.22 19.55
N ARG A 145 -3.84 8.64 18.37
CA ARG A 145 -3.76 9.34 17.07
C ARG A 145 -4.77 10.46 16.89
N ASN A 146 -5.84 10.51 17.72
CA ASN A 146 -6.82 11.57 17.65
C ASN A 146 -6.43 12.82 18.46
N CYS A 147 -5.95 12.64 19.70
CA CYS A 147 -5.72 13.76 20.62
C CYS A 147 -4.29 13.89 21.15
N GLY A 148 -3.38 12.97 20.78
CA GLY A 148 -1.99 13.01 21.23
C GLY A 148 -1.79 12.55 22.69
N HIS A 149 -2.82 12.00 23.36
CA HIS A 149 -2.68 11.49 24.72
C HIS A 149 -1.63 10.37 24.78
N LEU A 150 -0.69 10.48 25.70
CA LEU A 150 0.38 9.53 25.90
C LEU A 150 0.12 8.70 27.17
N VAL A 151 0.36 7.39 27.08
CA VAL A 151 0.26 6.48 28.22
C VAL A 151 1.28 5.35 28.11
N MET A 152 1.96 5.06 29.22
CA MET A 152 2.91 3.95 29.31
C MET A 152 2.17 2.68 29.72
N GLY A 153 2.49 1.55 29.10
CA GLY A 153 1.96 0.26 29.48
C GLY A 153 2.24 -0.83 28.44
N LYS A 154 2.05 -2.08 28.82
CA LYS A 154 2.16 -3.22 27.91
C LYS A 154 1.00 -3.28 26.91
N LYS A 155 -0.17 -2.75 27.28
CA LYS A 155 -1.38 -2.75 26.48
C LYS A 155 -1.91 -1.33 26.31
N ALA A 156 -2.32 -1.00 25.09
CA ALA A 156 -3.03 0.25 24.82
C ALA A 156 -4.39 0.26 25.54
N PRO A 157 -4.84 1.40 26.08
CA PRO A 157 -6.17 1.52 26.71
C PRO A 157 -7.29 1.12 25.75
N GLU A 158 -8.33 0.48 26.26
CA GLU A 158 -9.53 0.14 25.46
C GLU A 158 -10.27 1.40 24.97
N VAL A 159 -10.22 2.46 25.78
CA VAL A 159 -10.81 3.77 25.47
C VAL A 159 -9.84 4.86 25.93
N CYS A 160 -9.61 5.84 25.08
CA CYS A 160 -8.79 7.01 25.42
C CYS A 160 -9.46 7.82 26.56
N PRO A 161 -8.79 8.03 27.72
CA PRO A 161 -9.39 8.74 28.83
C PRO A 161 -9.59 10.23 28.58
N VAL A 162 -8.97 10.79 27.53
CA VAL A 162 -9.06 12.22 27.18
C VAL A 162 -10.15 12.49 26.16
N CYS A 163 -10.23 11.69 25.09
CA CYS A 163 -11.13 12.00 23.95
C CYS A 163 -12.14 10.88 23.65
N ALA A 164 -12.22 9.84 24.50
CA ALA A 164 -13.14 8.71 24.40
C ALA A 164 -13.08 7.90 23.08
N HIS A 165 -12.00 8.05 22.28
CA HIS A 165 -11.81 7.21 21.11
C HIS A 165 -11.40 5.78 21.52
N PRO A 166 -11.82 4.77 20.76
CA PRO A 166 -11.52 3.38 21.06
C PRO A 166 -10.04 3.03 20.89
N GLN A 167 -9.62 1.88 21.41
CA GLN A 167 -8.26 1.34 21.36
C GLN A 167 -7.65 1.38 19.94
N SER A 168 -8.46 1.22 18.90
CA SER A 168 -8.02 1.30 17.50
C SER A 168 -7.37 2.63 17.10
N TYR A 169 -7.51 3.66 17.90
CA TYR A 169 -6.84 4.96 17.71
C TYR A 169 -5.47 5.03 18.37
N PHE A 170 -5.04 4.02 19.14
CA PHE A 170 -3.71 4.01 19.70
C PHE A 170 -2.68 3.39 18.76
N GLU A 171 -1.48 3.95 18.77
CA GLU A 171 -0.28 3.37 18.15
C GLU A 171 0.91 3.47 19.11
N VAL A 172 1.95 2.70 18.86
CA VAL A 172 3.23 2.88 19.52
C VAL A 172 3.79 4.23 19.10
N ARG A 173 4.13 5.07 20.08
CA ARG A 173 4.68 6.40 19.81
C ARG A 173 5.93 6.30 18.95
N LYS A 174 6.02 7.15 17.94
CA LYS A 174 7.18 7.30 17.06
C LYS A 174 7.96 8.57 17.47
N GLU A 175 9.24 8.40 17.71
CA GLU A 175 10.17 9.50 17.96
C GLU A 175 11.28 9.42 16.89
N ASN A 176 11.05 10.06 15.77
CA ASN A 176 11.95 10.03 14.61
C ASN A 176 12.41 11.44 14.17
N TYR A 177 12.44 12.37 15.10
CA TYR A 177 12.88 13.78 14.91
C TYR A 177 14.12 14.11 15.75
#